data_5287d234528071fe25b80b0979819b9b
#
_entry.id   5287d234528071fe25b80b0979819b9b
#
_cell.length_a   1.000
_cell.length_b   1.000
_cell.length_c   1.000
_cell.angle_alpha   90.00
_cell.angle_beta   90.00
_cell.angle_gamma   90.00
#
_symmetry.space_group_name_H-M   'P 1'
#
loop_
_entity.id
_entity.type
_entity.pdbx_description
1 polymer ?
#
loop_
_entity_poly.entity_id
_entity_poly.type
_entity_poly.pdbx_seq_one_letter_code
_entity_poly.pdbx_strand_id
1 'polypeptide(L)'
;MNDKPIDRRTFLSYLGTGAAALAAASAGLGSLEGKASAATGTADHLFGFKTNRVTGFFEPISPSKEDELILPPGYRYDVVAAMDDVINAAGERFGDGADYNAFFPIDGSNEHGLLVTNHEYTSIFSIGPVKDGKMTPEQVKKNLQYLGMSVIEVRRGSDGAWRMDTTSRYARRIDGFTSFELTGPAAGTSAVGSARTVQGTFANCSGGVTLWNTVLSCEENFEDTAKASNLPLEHYGWVVEIDPFDASYRKKHTALGRFNHENTAMGLANDGRVVVYMGDDKKDACVYKFISKGKYNPALGRRNSALLEDGTLYVANLKSGKWVPVTIENVRKALEXKPEELKKWNHQGDVVTNCHEAARLVGGTPTDRPEDIEISPFDNTVFICHTNNDSHGNIHGHITRIFEADNDLGALEFDFEIFAAGGRQSGFSSPDNLAFDSNGNLWVVTDISSSSQNKGVHKTFMNNGLFVIPTHGPSKGVALQFASGPVECELTGPFFTPDERTLFLSVQHPGEETKDLANPTSRWPHRPGDAKARAGVVAITGFRFGG
;
A
#
# COMPACT_ATOMS: atom_id res chain seq x y z
N MET A 1 -16.36 -24.32 18.88
CA MET A 1 -16.65 -23.07 18.18
C MET A 1 -17.26 -23.39 16.83
N ASN A 2 -18.13 -22.52 16.38
CA ASN A 2 -18.82 -22.74 15.13
C ASN A 2 -17.84 -22.62 13.97
N ASP A 3 -17.76 -23.66 13.20
CA ASP A 3 -16.82 -23.71 12.08
C ASP A 3 -17.31 -22.98 10.82
N LYS A 4 -18.41 -22.32 10.92
CA LYS A 4 -18.97 -21.64 9.76
C LYS A 4 -18.32 -20.27 9.57
N PRO A 5 -18.10 -19.88 8.33
CA PRO A 5 -17.60 -18.54 8.08
C PRO A 5 -18.54 -17.49 8.65
N ILE A 6 -17.99 -16.38 9.07
CA ILE A 6 -18.83 -15.27 9.53
C ILE A 6 -19.54 -14.69 8.32
N ASP A 7 -20.85 -14.67 8.41
CA ASP A 7 -21.62 -14.09 7.32
C ASP A 7 -21.61 -12.55 7.44
N ARG A 8 -22.12 -11.94 6.40
CA ARG A 8 -22.16 -10.48 6.30
C ARG A 8 -22.86 -9.83 7.48
N ARG A 9 -23.98 -10.41 7.92
CA ARG A 9 -24.76 -9.83 9.02
C ARG A 9 -23.95 -9.83 10.31
N THR A 10 -23.30 -10.93 10.58
CA THR A 10 -22.47 -11.08 11.78
C THR A 10 -21.31 -10.08 11.76
N PHE A 11 -20.67 -9.94 10.59
CA PHE A 11 -19.58 -8.97 10.47
C PHE A 11 -20.09 -7.54 10.73
N LEU A 12 -21.23 -7.21 10.16
CA LEU A 12 -21.78 -5.87 10.35
C LEU A 12 -22.16 -5.62 11.81
N SER A 13 -22.59 -6.67 12.51
CA SER A 13 -22.86 -6.49 13.93
C SER A 13 -21.58 -6.23 14.72
N TYR A 14 -20.48 -6.86 14.32
CA TYR A 14 -19.19 -6.57 14.96
C TYR A 14 -18.79 -5.11 14.75
N LEU A 15 -18.97 -4.60 13.54
CA LEU A 15 -18.66 -3.19 13.28
C LEU A 15 -19.47 -2.26 14.19
N GLY A 16 -20.68 -2.67 14.55
CA GLY A 16 -21.54 -1.85 15.38
C GLY A 16 -21.42 -2.05 16.88
N THR A 17 -20.76 -3.10 17.31
CA THR A 17 -20.73 -3.45 18.73
C THR A 17 -19.40 -3.21 19.43
N GLY A 18 -18.38 -2.84 18.67
CA GLY A 18 -17.12 -2.40 19.25
C GLY A 18 -16.20 -3.50 19.75
N ALA A 19 -15.43 -3.16 20.76
CA ALA A 19 -14.26 -3.92 21.16
C ALA A 19 -14.51 -5.41 21.44
N ALA A 20 -15.53 -5.70 22.20
CA ALA A 20 -15.76 -7.08 22.61
C ALA A 20 -16.06 -7.98 21.43
N ALA A 21 -16.86 -7.49 20.50
CA ALA A 21 -17.23 -8.27 19.33
C ALA A 21 -16.04 -8.49 18.41
N LEU A 22 -15.24 -7.45 18.24
CA LEU A 22 -14.06 -7.58 17.38
C LEU A 22 -12.99 -8.46 18.01
N ALA A 23 -12.85 -8.39 19.33
CA ALA A 23 -11.92 -9.28 20.02
C ALA A 23 -12.32 -10.74 19.82
N ALA A 24 -13.59 -11.02 19.93
CA ALA A 24 -14.09 -12.37 19.69
C ALA A 24 -13.86 -12.77 18.24
N ALA A 25 -14.10 -11.84 17.32
CA ALA A 25 -13.86 -12.10 15.91
C ALA A 25 -12.39 -12.38 15.65
N SER A 26 -11.51 -11.56 16.22
CA SER A 26 -10.08 -11.75 16.03
C SER A 26 -9.61 -13.11 16.50
N ALA A 27 -10.18 -13.57 17.61
CA ALA A 27 -9.79 -14.86 18.15
C ALA A 27 -10.27 -16.02 17.27
N GLY A 28 -11.38 -15.83 16.58
CA GLY A 28 -11.96 -16.91 15.82
C GLY A 28 -11.93 -16.80 14.31
N LEU A 29 -11.82 -15.58 13.80
CA LEU A 29 -11.94 -15.39 12.36
C LEU A 29 -10.85 -16.05 11.56
N GLY A 30 -9.66 -16.07 12.10
CA GLY A 30 -8.57 -16.72 11.40
C GLY A 30 -8.87 -18.17 11.12
N SER A 31 -9.74 -18.76 11.88
CA SER A 31 -10.10 -20.16 11.70
C SER A 31 -11.43 -20.35 10.99
N LEU A 32 -12.12 -19.30 10.66
CA LEU A 32 -13.44 -19.45 10.06
C LEU A 32 -13.39 -19.98 8.65
N GLU A 33 -12.49 -19.44 7.88
CA GLU A 33 -12.33 -19.88 6.51
C GLU A 33 -11.35 -21.02 6.43
N GLY A 34 -10.28 -20.86 7.12
CA GLY A 34 -9.31 -21.87 7.12
C GLY A 34 -9.28 -22.42 8.49
N LYS A 35 -10.31 -23.04 8.86
CA LYS A 35 -10.37 -23.55 10.18
C LYS A 35 -9.17 -24.39 10.56
N ALA A 36 -8.49 -24.80 9.61
CA ALA A 36 -7.26 -25.45 9.85
C ALA A 36 -6.20 -24.53 10.38
N SER A 37 -6.36 -23.30 10.14
CA SER A 37 -5.27 -22.39 10.41
C SER A 37 -4.81 -22.43 11.84
N ALA A 38 -5.71 -22.23 12.73
CA ALA A 38 -5.31 -22.16 14.12
C ALA A 38 -4.88 -23.51 14.66
N ALA A 39 -5.60 -24.51 14.26
CA ALA A 39 -5.39 -25.80 14.85
C ALA A 39 -4.15 -26.45 14.37
N THR A 40 -3.72 -26.02 13.24
CA THR A 40 -2.78 -26.86 12.62
C THR A 40 -1.64 -26.15 11.99
N GLY A 41 -1.17 -25.17 12.58
CA GLY A 41 0.10 -24.72 12.13
C GLY A 41 1.07 -25.88 12.15
N THR A 42 0.62 -27.02 11.77
CA THR A 42 1.40 -28.25 11.86
C THR A 42 2.29 -28.39 10.65
N ALA A 43 3.30 -29.20 10.83
CA ALA A 43 4.23 -29.48 9.74
C ALA A 43 3.50 -30.05 8.54
N ASP A 44 2.45 -30.82 8.78
CA ASP A 44 1.73 -31.43 7.67
C ASP A 44 1.11 -30.40 6.75
N HIS A 45 0.53 -29.36 7.32
CA HIS A 45 0.01 -28.26 6.52
C HIS A 45 1.12 -27.56 5.77
N LEU A 46 2.23 -27.34 6.46
CA LEU A 46 3.35 -26.67 5.84
C LEU A 46 3.90 -27.49 4.67
N PHE A 47 3.98 -28.79 4.85
CA PHE A 47 4.45 -29.65 3.77
C PHE A 47 3.46 -29.67 2.62
N GLY A 48 2.19 -29.70 2.90
CA GLY A 48 1.19 -29.63 1.85
C GLY A 48 1.34 -28.37 1.03
N PHE A 49 1.56 -27.26 1.71
CA PHE A 49 1.77 -25.98 1.03
C PHE A 49 3.02 -26.05 0.16
N LYS A 50 4.10 -26.60 0.70
CA LYS A 50 5.34 -26.72 -0.05
C LYS A 50 5.19 -27.60 -1.29
N THR A 51 4.45 -28.67 -1.17
CA THR A 51 4.30 -29.58 -2.29
C THR A 51 3.43 -29.03 -3.40
N ASN A 52 2.72 -27.95 -3.12
CA ASN A 52 1.94 -27.30 -4.17
C ASN A 52 2.82 -26.59 -5.19
N ARG A 53 4.10 -26.53 -4.93
CA ARG A 53 5.01 -25.90 -5.89
C ARG A 53 4.72 -24.45 -6.16
N VAL A 54 4.01 -23.81 -5.25
CA VAL A 54 3.75 -22.41 -5.43
C VAL A 54 4.94 -21.63 -4.91
N THR A 55 4.91 -20.34 -5.16
CA THR A 55 5.98 -19.43 -4.79
C THR A 55 6.40 -19.57 -3.34
N GLY A 56 5.51 -19.91 -2.48
CA GLY A 56 5.82 -20.03 -1.06
C GLY A 56 6.56 -21.29 -0.66
N PHE A 57 7.27 -21.90 -1.57
CA PHE A 57 8.01 -23.11 -1.23
C PHE A 57 9.20 -22.73 -0.34
N PHE A 58 8.95 -22.69 0.94
CA PHE A 58 9.96 -22.27 1.90
C PHE A 58 9.64 -22.86 3.27
N GLU A 59 10.62 -22.81 4.14
CA GLU A 59 10.47 -23.25 5.53
C GLU A 59 10.17 -22.02 6.38
N PRO A 60 8.98 -21.92 6.95
CA PRO A 60 8.60 -20.71 7.69
C PRO A 60 9.57 -20.41 8.83
N ILE A 61 9.71 -19.11 9.12
CA ILE A 61 10.58 -18.68 10.23
C ILE A 61 9.73 -18.35 11.45
N SER A 62 10.40 -18.25 12.59
CA SER A 62 9.78 -17.77 13.82
C SER A 62 9.88 -16.25 13.90
N PRO A 63 9.02 -15.60 14.68
CA PRO A 63 9.18 -14.15 14.93
C PRO A 63 10.55 -13.86 15.50
N SER A 64 11.05 -12.66 15.25
CA SER A 64 12.41 -12.30 15.67
C SER A 64 12.43 -10.85 16.19
N LYS A 65 13.36 -10.60 17.12
CA LYS A 65 13.66 -9.25 17.62
C LYS A 65 14.99 -8.73 17.07
N GLU A 66 15.65 -9.51 16.23
CA GLU A 66 16.99 -9.16 15.76
C GLU A 66 16.94 -7.94 14.85
N ASP A 67 18.00 -7.13 14.91
CA ASP A 67 18.14 -5.98 14.04
C ASP A 67 18.71 -6.43 12.70
N GLU A 68 17.92 -7.21 11.98
CA GLU A 68 18.32 -7.78 10.70
C GLU A 68 17.06 -8.20 9.94
N LEU A 69 17.18 -8.27 8.63
CA LEU A 69 16.14 -8.87 7.80
C LEU A 69 16.40 -10.38 7.79
N ILE A 70 15.53 -11.12 8.45
CA ILE A 70 15.66 -12.58 8.60
C ILE A 70 14.79 -13.25 7.55
N LEU A 71 15.37 -14.21 6.82
CA LEU A 71 14.69 -14.92 5.73
C LEU A 71 14.78 -16.43 5.97
N PRO A 72 13.94 -17.22 5.28
CA PRO A 72 14.03 -18.68 5.43
C PRO A 72 15.33 -19.22 4.86
N PRO A 73 15.72 -20.43 5.25
CA PRO A 73 16.89 -21.05 4.65
C PRO A 73 16.79 -21.10 3.13
N GLY A 74 17.89 -20.82 2.47
CA GLY A 74 17.97 -20.86 1.02
C GLY A 74 17.65 -19.53 0.34
N TYR A 75 17.23 -18.54 1.11
CA TYR A 75 16.95 -17.20 0.57
C TYR A 75 18.01 -16.22 1.02
N ARG A 76 18.25 -15.23 0.17
CA ARG A 76 19.21 -14.18 0.49
C ARG A 76 18.67 -12.86 -0.02
N TYR A 77 19.25 -11.77 0.45
CA TYR A 77 18.87 -10.46 -0.07
C TYR A 77 20.11 -9.63 -0.39
N ASP A 78 19.92 -8.71 -1.34
CA ASP A 78 20.87 -7.65 -1.63
C ASP A 78 20.21 -6.33 -1.34
N VAL A 79 20.94 -5.39 -0.75
CA VAL A 79 20.43 -4.03 -0.60
C VAL A 79 20.66 -3.32 -1.93
N VAL A 80 19.57 -3.03 -2.63
CA VAL A 80 19.65 -2.43 -3.96
C VAL A 80 19.89 -0.93 -3.86
N ALA A 81 19.23 -0.28 -2.92
CA ALA A 81 19.38 1.15 -2.68
C ALA A 81 18.96 1.44 -1.25
N ALA A 82 19.64 2.38 -0.63
CA ALA A 82 19.30 2.86 0.71
C ALA A 82 19.43 4.38 0.74
N MET A 83 18.84 4.98 1.74
CA MET A 83 18.82 6.44 1.90
C MET A 83 20.22 7.03 1.65
N ASP A 84 20.27 8.07 0.85
CA ASP A 84 21.47 8.82 0.48
C ASP A 84 22.41 8.13 -0.50
N ASP A 85 22.08 6.94 -0.99
CA ASP A 85 22.87 6.36 -2.07
C ASP A 85 22.72 7.21 -3.33
N VAL A 86 23.83 7.48 -4.02
CA VAL A 86 23.79 8.19 -5.29
C VAL A 86 23.10 7.31 -6.32
N ILE A 87 22.15 7.88 -7.06
CA ILE A 87 21.35 7.09 -8.00
C ILE A 87 21.66 7.39 -9.47
N ASN A 88 22.35 8.50 -9.76
CA ASN A 88 22.63 8.86 -11.16
C ASN A 88 23.90 9.70 -11.26
N ALA A 89 24.30 9.97 -12.50
CA ALA A 89 25.52 10.72 -12.76
C ALA A 89 25.46 12.16 -12.28
N ALA A 90 24.24 12.70 -12.12
CA ALA A 90 24.06 14.06 -11.61
C ALA A 90 24.25 14.15 -10.09
N GLY A 91 24.38 13.00 -9.43
CA GLY A 91 24.61 12.98 -7.99
C GLY A 91 23.34 13.05 -7.16
N GLU A 92 22.19 12.86 -7.76
CA GLU A 92 20.96 12.78 -6.98
C GLU A 92 20.99 11.56 -6.09
N ARG A 93 20.29 11.62 -4.96
CA ARG A 93 20.37 10.59 -3.94
C ARG A 93 19.01 9.98 -3.64
N PHE A 94 19.04 8.69 -3.32
CA PHE A 94 17.85 7.94 -2.93
C PHE A 94 17.22 8.58 -1.69
N GLY A 95 15.90 8.69 -1.67
CA GLY A 95 15.21 9.36 -0.57
C GLY A 95 15.11 8.53 0.70
N ASP A 96 14.36 9.05 1.66
CA ASP A 96 14.13 8.37 2.92
C ASP A 96 12.77 7.67 2.88
N GLY A 97 12.48 6.86 3.90
CA GLY A 97 11.16 6.26 4.07
C GLY A 97 10.73 5.41 2.89
N ALA A 98 11.62 4.56 2.38
CA ALA A 98 11.29 3.71 1.23
C ALA A 98 10.02 2.92 1.50
N ASP A 99 9.10 2.92 0.52
CA ASP A 99 7.80 2.27 0.67
C ASP A 99 7.50 1.46 -0.60
N TYR A 100 6.41 1.76 -1.30
CA TYR A 100 5.99 1.02 -2.48
C TYR A 100 7.11 0.88 -3.51
N ASN A 101 7.17 -0.30 -4.15
CA ASN A 101 8.11 -0.58 -5.23
C ASN A 101 7.36 -1.11 -6.44
N ALA A 102 7.81 -0.70 -7.63
CA ALA A 102 7.30 -1.29 -8.87
C ALA A 102 8.47 -1.47 -9.81
N PHE A 103 8.56 -2.66 -10.40
CA PHE A 103 9.65 -3.02 -11.30
C PHE A 103 9.13 -3.01 -12.75
N PHE A 104 9.87 -2.34 -13.63
CA PHE A 104 9.52 -2.19 -15.04
C PHE A 104 10.65 -2.78 -15.88
N PRO A 105 10.46 -3.97 -16.47
CA PRO A 105 11.53 -4.59 -17.27
C PRO A 105 12.00 -3.70 -18.40
N ILE A 106 13.30 -3.75 -18.67
CA ILE A 106 13.89 -3.16 -19.87
C ILE A 106 14.09 -4.30 -20.86
N ASP A 107 13.54 -4.12 -22.07
CA ASP A 107 13.63 -5.12 -23.13
C ASP A 107 13.10 -6.49 -22.68
N GLY A 108 12.08 -6.47 -21.84
CA GLY A 108 11.45 -7.70 -21.39
C GLY A 108 12.23 -8.53 -20.38
N SER A 109 13.32 -7.99 -19.86
CA SER A 109 14.19 -8.75 -18.96
C SER A 109 13.61 -8.88 -17.56
N ASN A 110 13.76 -10.06 -16.97
CA ASN A 110 13.45 -10.25 -15.55
C ASN A 110 14.61 -9.87 -14.64
N GLU A 111 15.75 -9.53 -15.23
CA GLU A 111 16.98 -9.26 -14.47
C GLU A 111 17.56 -7.88 -14.75
N HIS A 112 16.81 -7.03 -15.44
CA HIS A 112 17.23 -5.68 -15.77
C HIS A 112 16.00 -4.82 -15.97
N GLY A 113 15.89 -3.74 -15.24
CA GLY A 113 14.75 -2.88 -15.36
C GLY A 113 14.87 -1.62 -14.55
N LEU A 114 13.80 -0.86 -14.54
CA LEU A 114 13.66 0.31 -13.67
C LEU A 114 12.87 -0.07 -12.44
N LEU A 115 13.34 0.36 -11.29
CA LEU A 115 12.63 0.17 -10.03
C LEU A 115 12.20 1.55 -9.55
N VAL A 116 10.90 1.72 -9.38
CA VAL A 116 10.33 2.95 -8.84
C VAL A 116 10.01 2.71 -7.38
N THR A 117 10.51 3.59 -6.50
CA THR A 117 10.28 3.45 -5.06
C THR A 117 9.68 4.75 -4.53
N ASN A 118 8.63 4.63 -3.73
CA ASN A 118 8.04 5.76 -3.01
C ASN A 118 8.87 6.08 -1.78
N HIS A 119 8.84 7.34 -1.36
CA HIS A 119 9.51 7.83 -0.16
C HIS A 119 8.47 8.56 0.69
N GLU A 120 8.05 7.93 1.77
CA GLU A 120 6.88 8.40 2.52
C GLU A 120 7.23 9.37 3.65
N TYR A 121 8.25 9.06 4.45
CA TYR A 121 8.59 9.85 5.63
C TYR A 121 10.09 10.08 5.73
N THR A 122 10.46 11.22 6.30
CA THR A 122 11.84 11.47 6.72
C THR A 122 12.04 10.95 8.14
N SER A 123 13.28 10.96 8.58
CA SER A 123 13.66 10.43 9.89
C SER A 123 14.73 11.30 10.52
N ILE A 124 15.06 11.00 11.77
CA ILE A 124 16.17 11.66 12.43
C ILE A 124 17.48 11.46 11.64
N PHE A 125 17.56 10.36 10.87
CA PHE A 125 18.78 10.04 10.12
C PHE A 125 18.90 10.87 8.85
N SER A 126 17.82 11.45 8.34
CA SER A 126 17.87 12.27 7.13
C SER A 126 17.83 13.75 7.42
N ILE A 127 16.98 14.21 8.34
CA ILE A 127 16.83 15.65 8.57
C ILE A 127 17.29 16.09 9.95
N GLY A 128 17.76 15.15 10.78
CA GLY A 128 18.17 15.45 12.14
C GLY A 128 16.99 15.51 13.10
N PRO A 129 17.27 15.71 14.38
CA PRO A 129 16.20 15.76 15.36
C PRO A 129 15.30 16.98 15.15
N VAL A 130 13.99 16.77 15.29
CA VAL A 130 13.01 17.85 15.18
C VAL A 130 12.62 18.24 16.59
N LYS A 131 12.90 19.51 16.97
CA LYS A 131 12.64 19.99 18.32
C LYS A 131 11.20 20.48 18.47
N ASP A 132 10.53 20.03 19.53
CA ASP A 132 9.18 20.46 19.86
C ASP A 132 8.20 20.29 18.71
N GLY A 133 8.43 19.27 17.88
CA GLY A 133 7.54 18.97 16.77
C GLY A 133 7.54 19.98 15.64
N LYS A 134 8.55 20.89 15.63
CA LYS A 134 8.58 21.94 14.63
C LYS A 134 9.89 21.92 13.85
N MET A 135 9.82 21.71 12.55
CA MET A 135 10.99 21.71 11.70
C MET A 135 11.52 23.13 11.48
N THR A 136 12.84 23.26 11.43
CA THR A 136 13.46 24.51 10.99
C THR A 136 13.23 24.69 9.50
N PRO A 137 13.44 25.93 8.96
CA PRO A 137 13.31 26.11 7.51
C PRO A 137 14.21 25.19 6.70
N GLU A 138 15.41 24.92 7.20
CA GLU A 138 16.32 24.00 6.51
C GLU A 138 15.78 22.58 6.53
N GLN A 139 15.21 22.16 7.65
CA GLN A 139 14.60 20.83 7.74
C GLN A 139 13.38 20.70 6.84
N VAL A 140 12.57 21.77 6.72
CA VAL A 140 11.43 21.77 5.82
C VAL A 140 11.90 21.53 4.38
N LYS A 141 12.96 22.21 3.97
CA LYS A 141 13.51 22.04 2.63
C LYS A 141 14.01 20.62 2.41
N LYS A 142 14.77 20.09 3.38
CA LYS A 142 15.27 18.71 3.30
C LYS A 142 14.13 17.70 3.27
N ASN A 143 13.09 17.95 4.06
CA ASN A 143 11.92 17.07 4.09
C ASN A 143 11.34 16.93 2.68
N LEU A 144 11.13 18.06 2.00
CA LEU A 144 10.61 18.04 0.64
C LEU A 144 11.56 17.34 -0.34
N GLN A 145 12.86 17.46 -0.12
CA GLN A 145 13.85 16.83 -1.00
C GLN A 145 13.93 15.32 -0.81
N TYR A 146 13.75 14.82 0.41
CA TYR A 146 13.88 13.39 0.69
C TYR A 146 12.62 12.60 0.36
N LEU A 147 11.49 13.28 0.17
CA LEU A 147 10.20 12.61 -0.04
C LEU A 147 9.88 12.50 -1.54
N GLY A 148 8.78 11.82 -1.82
CA GLY A 148 8.32 11.64 -3.19
C GLY A 148 8.67 10.28 -3.74
N MET A 149 9.46 10.24 -4.81
CA MET A 149 9.76 8.98 -5.50
C MET A 149 11.19 8.99 -6.04
N SER A 150 11.74 7.79 -6.19
CA SER A 150 12.98 7.58 -6.95
C SER A 150 12.71 6.63 -8.09
N VAL A 151 13.33 6.90 -9.25
CA VAL A 151 13.43 5.92 -10.32
C VAL A 151 14.91 5.53 -10.38
N ILE A 152 15.21 4.25 -10.28
CA ILE A 152 16.58 3.75 -10.38
C ILE A 152 16.62 2.61 -11.40
N GLU A 153 17.80 2.39 -11.98
CA GLU A 153 17.99 1.25 -12.88
C GLU A 153 18.72 0.16 -12.13
N VAL A 154 18.22 -1.06 -12.24
CA VAL A 154 18.75 -2.19 -11.47
C VAL A 154 19.04 -3.36 -12.39
N ARG A 155 20.09 -4.13 -12.06
CA ARG A 155 20.50 -5.30 -12.82
C ARG A 155 20.89 -6.42 -11.89
N ARG A 156 20.56 -7.64 -12.30
CA ARG A 156 21.04 -8.83 -11.60
C ARG A 156 22.28 -9.33 -12.33
N GLY A 157 23.39 -9.39 -11.62
CA GLY A 157 24.63 -9.80 -12.22
C GLY A 157 24.72 -11.32 -12.40
N SER A 158 25.77 -11.74 -13.10
CA SER A 158 26.02 -13.18 -13.31
C SER A 158 26.26 -13.92 -12.01
N ASP A 159 26.66 -13.21 -10.95
CA ASP A 159 26.84 -13.79 -9.62
C ASP A 159 25.51 -13.92 -8.87
N GLY A 160 24.40 -13.52 -9.50
CA GLY A 160 23.08 -13.61 -8.88
C GLY A 160 22.70 -12.42 -8.01
N ALA A 161 23.60 -11.46 -7.81
CA ALA A 161 23.33 -10.32 -6.95
C ALA A 161 22.76 -9.15 -7.74
N TRP A 162 21.78 -8.46 -7.13
CA TRP A 162 21.20 -7.27 -7.72
C TRP A 162 22.00 -6.03 -7.36
N ARG A 163 22.17 -5.13 -8.32
CA ARG A 163 22.91 -3.88 -8.11
C ARG A 163 22.25 -2.74 -8.87
N MET A 164 22.42 -1.53 -8.34
CA MET A 164 21.96 -0.32 -9.00
C MET A 164 22.99 0.12 -10.05
N ASP A 165 22.49 0.56 -11.21
CA ASP A 165 23.31 1.12 -12.28
C ASP A 165 23.19 2.64 -12.21
N THR A 166 24.22 3.29 -11.67
CA THR A 166 24.20 4.74 -11.49
C THR A 166 24.51 5.52 -12.76
N THR A 167 24.78 4.83 -13.87
CA THR A 167 24.97 5.51 -15.16
C THR A 167 23.66 5.65 -15.94
N SER A 168 22.55 5.21 -15.35
CA SER A 168 21.24 5.20 -16.01
C SER A 168 20.82 6.60 -16.47
N ARG A 169 20.33 6.68 -17.69
CA ARG A 169 19.72 7.93 -18.18
C ARG A 169 18.30 8.12 -17.67
N TYR A 170 17.71 7.08 -17.08
CA TYR A 170 16.34 7.15 -16.55
C TYR A 170 16.29 7.52 -15.08
N ALA A 171 17.38 7.29 -14.36
CA ALA A 171 17.39 7.44 -12.91
C ALA A 171 17.24 8.90 -12.51
N ARG A 172 16.33 9.15 -11.56
CA ARG A 172 16.06 10.52 -11.12
C ARG A 172 15.22 10.53 -9.86
N ARG A 173 15.21 11.70 -9.20
CA ARG A 173 14.32 11.96 -8.08
C ARG A 173 13.12 12.76 -8.55
N ILE A 174 11.98 12.45 -7.94
CA ILE A 174 10.71 13.18 -8.10
C ILE A 174 10.31 13.52 -6.68
N ASP A 175 10.21 14.80 -6.34
CA ASP A 175 10.14 15.19 -4.94
C ASP A 175 9.16 16.31 -4.67
N GLY A 176 9.28 16.94 -3.51
CA GLY A 176 8.40 18.00 -3.09
C GLY A 176 8.53 19.29 -3.89
N PHE A 177 9.47 19.35 -4.82
CA PHE A 177 9.65 20.52 -5.69
C PHE A 177 9.29 20.24 -7.15
N THR A 178 9.02 18.99 -7.51
CA THR A 178 8.71 18.60 -8.89
C THR A 178 7.32 19.07 -9.28
N SER A 179 7.16 19.58 -10.50
CA SER A 179 5.88 20.10 -10.97
C SER A 179 4.99 18.98 -11.53
N PHE A 180 3.69 19.04 -11.26
CA PHE A 180 2.70 18.09 -11.74
C PHE A 180 1.52 18.79 -12.38
N GLU A 181 0.97 18.18 -13.43
CA GLU A 181 -0.27 18.63 -14.06
C GLU A 181 -1.46 17.97 -13.36
N LEU A 182 -2.46 18.77 -12.98
CA LEU A 182 -3.72 18.21 -12.46
C LEU A 182 -4.62 17.79 -13.63
N THR A 183 -5.32 16.68 -13.47
CA THR A 183 -6.31 16.22 -14.44
C THR A 183 -7.64 16.02 -13.72
N GLY A 184 -8.71 15.84 -14.47
CA GLY A 184 -10.00 15.44 -13.92
C GLY A 184 -10.83 16.63 -13.42
N PRO A 185 -11.90 16.32 -12.69
CA PRO A 185 -12.92 17.33 -12.43
C PRO A 185 -12.51 18.47 -11.50
N ALA A 186 -11.47 18.32 -10.68
CA ALA A 186 -11.07 19.43 -9.82
C ALA A 186 -10.06 20.37 -10.48
N ALA A 187 -9.39 19.91 -11.54
CA ALA A 187 -8.32 20.72 -12.17
C ALA A 187 -8.87 22.05 -12.65
N GLY A 188 -8.21 23.15 -12.27
CA GLY A 188 -8.60 24.49 -12.67
C GLY A 188 -9.79 25.06 -11.95
N THR A 189 -10.43 24.32 -11.04
CA THR A 189 -11.62 24.80 -10.34
C THR A 189 -11.25 25.49 -9.03
N SER A 190 -12.24 26.20 -8.47
CA SER A 190 -12.05 26.86 -7.18
C SER A 190 -11.71 25.88 -6.06
N ALA A 191 -12.09 24.61 -6.18
CA ALA A 191 -11.80 23.61 -5.15
C ALA A 191 -10.30 23.47 -4.91
N VAL A 192 -9.49 23.71 -5.93
CA VAL A 192 -8.03 23.63 -5.81
C VAL A 192 -7.35 24.98 -6.06
N GLY A 193 -8.07 26.07 -5.79
CA GLY A 193 -7.53 27.42 -5.98
C GLY A 193 -7.23 27.75 -7.42
N SER A 194 -8.00 27.19 -8.34
CA SER A 194 -7.88 27.37 -9.79
C SER A 194 -6.60 26.79 -10.39
N ALA A 195 -5.88 25.97 -9.64
CA ALA A 195 -4.60 25.42 -10.11
C ALA A 195 -4.82 24.38 -11.21
N ARG A 196 -3.94 24.44 -12.21
CA ARG A 196 -3.84 23.37 -13.22
C ARG A 196 -2.52 22.65 -13.11
N THR A 197 -1.55 23.27 -12.43
CA THR A 197 -0.30 22.62 -12.07
C THR A 197 -0.05 22.86 -10.59
N VAL A 198 0.63 21.92 -9.95
CA VAL A 198 0.94 22.02 -8.53
C VAL A 198 2.38 21.66 -8.29
N GLN A 199 2.92 22.14 -7.17
CA GLN A 199 4.29 21.86 -6.79
C GLN A 199 4.35 20.59 -5.95
N GLY A 200 5.14 19.61 -6.40
CA GLY A 200 5.62 18.55 -5.55
C GLY A 200 4.67 17.40 -5.31
N THR A 201 5.27 16.35 -4.79
CA THR A 201 4.55 15.19 -4.26
C THR A 201 5.27 14.73 -3.01
N PHE A 202 4.52 14.28 -2.02
CA PHE A 202 5.09 13.78 -0.76
C PHE A 202 4.07 12.92 -0.04
N ALA A 203 4.52 12.27 1.03
CA ALA A 203 3.72 11.30 1.76
C ALA A 203 3.33 10.12 0.87
N ASN A 204 4.15 9.81 -0.12
CA ASN A 204 3.89 8.75 -1.09
C ASN A 204 4.05 7.41 -0.38
N CYS A 205 2.92 6.77 -0.13
CA CYS A 205 2.88 5.52 0.61
C CYS A 205 2.95 4.33 -0.35
N SER A 206 1.82 3.81 -0.77
CA SER A 206 1.82 2.71 -1.69
C SER A 206 1.37 3.20 -3.08
N GLY A 207 0.95 2.29 -3.94
CA GLY A 207 0.60 2.66 -5.29
C GLY A 207 0.13 1.46 -6.08
N GLY A 208 0.39 1.50 -7.38
CA GLY A 208 0.04 0.41 -8.27
C GLY A 208 0.65 0.65 -9.63
N VAL A 209 0.50 -0.34 -10.50
CA VAL A 209 0.94 -0.20 -11.89
C VAL A 209 -0.29 -0.15 -12.77
N THR A 210 -0.18 0.56 -13.87
CA THR A 210 -1.28 0.65 -14.81
C THR A 210 -1.14 -0.43 -15.89
N LEU A 211 -2.20 -0.64 -16.63
CA LEU A 211 -2.18 -1.56 -17.76
C LEU A 211 -1.35 -1.04 -18.92
N TRP A 212 -0.93 0.22 -18.88
CA TRP A 212 -0.15 0.87 -19.93
C TRP A 212 1.26 1.24 -19.49
N ASN A 213 1.75 0.51 -18.51
CA ASN A 213 3.18 0.53 -18.15
C ASN A 213 3.65 1.85 -17.51
N THR A 214 2.79 2.45 -16.71
CA THR A 214 3.16 3.58 -15.85
C THR A 214 2.91 3.20 -14.40
N VAL A 215 3.39 4.03 -13.48
CA VAL A 215 3.19 3.78 -12.06
C VAL A 215 2.28 4.84 -11.46
N LEU A 216 1.42 4.40 -10.55
CA LEU A 216 0.57 5.29 -9.75
C LEU A 216 1.14 5.31 -8.33
N SER A 217 1.30 6.51 -7.79
CA SER A 217 1.85 6.72 -6.46
C SER A 217 0.83 7.47 -5.62
N CYS A 218 0.58 7.01 -4.41
CA CYS A 218 -0.55 7.48 -3.62
C CYS A 218 -0.08 8.37 -2.48
N GLU A 219 -0.60 9.58 -2.44
CA GLU A 219 -0.28 10.53 -1.37
C GLU A 219 -1.17 10.24 -0.18
N GLU A 220 -0.57 9.89 0.95
CA GLU A 220 -1.34 9.45 2.10
C GLU A 220 -1.42 10.51 3.20
N ASN A 221 -0.47 10.56 4.11
CA ASN A 221 -0.54 11.47 5.27
C ASN A 221 0.12 12.80 4.94
N PHE A 222 -0.47 13.51 4.01
CA PHE A 222 0.12 14.71 3.40
C PHE A 222 -0.03 15.98 4.25
N GLU A 223 -0.93 15.97 5.22
CA GLU A 223 -1.35 17.21 5.90
C GLU A 223 -0.22 17.94 6.61
N ASP A 224 0.58 17.20 7.38
CA ASP A 224 1.64 17.83 8.18
C ASP A 224 2.73 18.43 7.30
N THR A 225 3.13 17.72 6.25
CA THR A 225 4.16 18.27 5.35
C THR A 225 3.66 19.48 4.59
N ALA A 226 2.41 19.44 4.11
CA ALA A 226 1.85 20.59 3.41
C ALA A 226 1.79 21.81 4.32
N LYS A 227 1.35 21.64 5.56
CA LYS A 227 1.29 22.75 6.52
C LYS A 227 2.67 23.29 6.84
N ALA A 228 3.61 22.39 7.14
CA ALA A 228 4.96 22.80 7.50
C ALA A 228 5.65 23.53 6.36
N SER A 229 5.29 23.19 5.14
CA SER A 229 5.88 23.77 3.93
C SER A 229 5.11 24.99 3.42
N ASN A 230 4.03 25.35 4.09
CA ASN A 230 3.15 26.46 3.67
C ASN A 230 2.64 26.28 2.25
N LEU A 231 2.25 25.06 1.92
CA LEU A 231 1.70 24.71 0.60
C LEU A 231 0.20 24.47 0.71
N PRO A 232 -0.57 24.72 -0.36
CA PRO A 232 -2.02 24.54 -0.29
C PRO A 232 -2.38 23.08 -0.06
N LEU A 233 -3.17 22.82 0.98
CA LEU A 233 -3.52 21.47 1.38
C LEU A 233 -4.23 20.71 0.25
N GLU A 234 -5.08 21.40 -0.48
CA GLU A 234 -5.90 20.76 -1.52
C GLU A 234 -5.11 20.38 -2.77
N HIS A 235 -3.83 20.69 -2.82
CA HIS A 235 -2.97 20.24 -3.92
C HIS A 235 -2.41 18.82 -3.67
N TYR A 236 -2.64 18.23 -2.51
CA TYR A 236 -2.09 16.94 -2.10
C TYR A 236 -3.19 16.00 -1.63
N GLY A 237 -2.85 14.71 -1.54
CA GLY A 237 -3.84 13.68 -1.22
C GLY A 237 -4.42 13.04 -2.46
N TRP A 238 -3.75 13.18 -3.57
CA TRP A 238 -4.19 12.67 -4.87
C TRP A 238 -3.40 11.42 -5.25
N VAL A 239 -3.74 10.85 -6.40
CA VAL A 239 -2.98 9.76 -7.01
C VAL A 239 -2.12 10.34 -8.12
N VAL A 240 -0.83 10.11 -8.01
CA VAL A 240 0.17 10.62 -8.95
C VAL A 240 0.46 9.55 -10.00
N GLU A 241 0.59 9.96 -11.26
CA GLU A 241 1.05 9.04 -12.32
C GLU A 241 2.33 9.57 -12.91
N ILE A 242 3.35 8.70 -12.99
CA ILE A 242 4.56 9.00 -13.73
C ILE A 242 4.90 7.85 -14.67
N ASP A 243 5.65 8.17 -15.72
CA ASP A 243 6.18 7.15 -16.62
C ASP A 243 7.66 6.95 -16.26
N PRO A 244 8.04 5.75 -15.81
CA PRO A 244 9.44 5.56 -15.42
C PRO A 244 10.42 5.84 -16.55
N PHE A 245 9.98 5.69 -17.80
CA PHE A 245 10.85 5.86 -18.97
C PHE A 245 10.79 7.27 -19.56
N ASP A 246 9.97 8.18 -19.02
CA ASP A 246 9.80 9.52 -19.57
C ASP A 246 9.64 10.53 -18.43
N ALA A 247 10.70 11.27 -18.15
CA ALA A 247 10.72 12.20 -17.02
C ALA A 247 9.71 13.35 -17.16
N SER A 248 9.27 13.64 -18.37
CA SER A 248 8.33 14.74 -18.58
C SER A 248 6.87 14.38 -18.22
N TYR A 249 6.58 13.10 -18.01
CA TYR A 249 5.22 12.63 -17.81
C TYR A 249 4.90 12.57 -16.31
N ARG A 250 4.18 13.58 -15.83
CA ARG A 250 3.87 13.71 -14.41
C ARG A 250 2.48 14.32 -14.24
N LYS A 251 1.54 13.55 -13.68
CA LYS A 251 0.16 13.97 -13.50
C LYS A 251 -0.35 13.62 -12.11
N LYS A 252 -1.35 14.37 -11.64
CA LYS A 252 -2.16 13.97 -10.48
C LYS A 252 -3.61 13.89 -10.95
N HIS A 253 -4.26 12.75 -10.66
CA HIS A 253 -5.59 12.44 -11.20
C HIS A 253 -6.68 12.74 -10.16
N THR A 254 -7.33 13.89 -10.31
CA THR A 254 -8.34 14.27 -9.31
C THR A 254 -9.63 13.46 -9.42
N ALA A 255 -9.89 12.80 -10.55
CA ALA A 255 -11.09 11.97 -10.67
C ALA A 255 -11.07 10.78 -9.69
N LEU A 256 -9.90 10.40 -9.20
CA LEU A 256 -9.77 9.30 -8.26
C LEU A 256 -10.05 9.71 -6.81
N GLY A 257 -10.34 10.98 -6.57
CA GLY A 257 -10.68 11.49 -5.26
C GLY A 257 -9.47 11.89 -4.44
N ARG A 258 -9.69 12.80 -3.48
CA ARG A 258 -8.65 13.25 -2.55
C ARG A 258 -8.96 12.71 -1.16
N PHE A 259 -8.05 11.93 -0.64
CA PHE A 259 -8.12 11.40 0.72
C PHE A 259 -6.73 10.84 1.06
N ASN A 260 -6.61 10.16 2.19
CA ASN A 260 -5.32 9.59 2.57
C ASN A 260 -5.14 8.29 1.79
N HIS A 261 -4.68 8.43 0.56
CA HIS A 261 -4.59 7.31 -0.38
C HIS A 261 -3.52 6.33 0.03
N GLU A 262 -3.93 5.06 0.15
CA GLU A 262 -2.96 4.00 0.43
C GLU A 262 -2.39 3.43 -0.87
N ASN A 263 -3.23 2.81 -1.70
CA ASN A 263 -2.76 2.25 -2.95
C ASN A 263 -3.83 2.29 -4.02
N THR A 264 -3.47 1.79 -5.20
CA THR A 264 -4.41 1.54 -6.27
C THR A 264 -4.25 0.11 -6.75
N ALA A 265 -5.38 -0.53 -7.06
CA ALA A 265 -5.38 -1.85 -7.70
C ALA A 265 -6.22 -1.73 -8.95
N MET A 266 -5.59 -1.90 -10.11
CA MET A 266 -6.24 -1.68 -11.41
C MET A 266 -6.59 -2.99 -12.07
N GLY A 267 -7.80 -3.05 -12.63
CA GLY A 267 -8.24 -4.18 -13.44
C GLY A 267 -9.23 -3.72 -14.48
N LEU A 268 -9.84 -4.66 -15.15
CA LEU A 268 -10.81 -4.35 -16.20
C LEU A 268 -12.18 -4.93 -15.85
N ALA A 269 -13.19 -4.11 -16.05
CA ALA A 269 -14.58 -4.62 -16.06
C ALA A 269 -14.76 -5.57 -17.24
N ASN A 270 -15.79 -6.40 -17.16
CA ASN A 270 -16.06 -7.34 -18.25
C ASN A 270 -16.32 -6.63 -19.58
N ASP A 271 -16.78 -5.38 -19.54
CA ASP A 271 -17.01 -4.62 -20.76
C ASP A 271 -15.79 -3.82 -21.22
N GLY A 272 -14.65 -3.94 -20.53
CA GLY A 272 -13.41 -3.30 -20.95
C GLY A 272 -13.12 -1.96 -20.32
N ARG A 273 -14.01 -1.43 -19.47
CA ARG A 273 -13.69 -0.19 -18.75
C ARG A 273 -12.64 -0.47 -17.69
N VAL A 274 -11.83 0.55 -17.39
CA VAL A 274 -10.81 0.43 -16.34
C VAL A 274 -11.46 0.60 -14.97
N VAL A 275 -11.05 -0.26 -14.05
CA VAL A 275 -11.52 -0.22 -12.66
C VAL A 275 -10.32 -0.04 -11.74
N VAL A 276 -10.42 0.88 -10.76
CA VAL A 276 -9.35 1.11 -9.80
C VAL A 276 -9.94 1.07 -8.39
N TYR A 277 -9.43 0.15 -7.57
CA TYR A 277 -9.81 0.08 -6.16
C TYR A 277 -8.83 0.87 -5.31
N MET A 278 -9.34 1.53 -4.26
CA MET A 278 -8.52 2.39 -3.40
C MET A 278 -9.04 2.38 -1.97
N GLY A 279 -8.14 2.59 -1.00
CA GLY A 279 -8.52 2.72 0.40
C GLY A 279 -8.10 4.08 0.96
N ASP A 280 -8.92 4.59 1.86
CA ASP A 280 -8.63 5.83 2.61
C ASP A 280 -8.09 5.40 3.97
N ASP A 281 -6.78 5.49 4.17
CA ASP A 281 -6.15 4.98 5.38
C ASP A 281 -6.35 5.91 6.57
N LYS A 282 -7.53 5.82 7.13
CA LYS A 282 -7.88 6.49 8.39
C LYS A 282 -8.84 5.59 9.14
N LYS A 283 -8.85 5.74 10.47
CA LYS A 283 -9.88 5.10 11.27
C LYS A 283 -11.24 5.62 10.81
N ASP A 284 -12.17 4.71 10.60
CA ASP A 284 -13.54 5.06 10.20
C ASP A 284 -13.62 5.72 8.83
N ALA A 285 -12.73 5.33 7.93
CA ALA A 285 -12.75 5.80 6.54
C ALA A 285 -13.17 4.68 5.60
N CYS A 286 -13.29 4.99 4.32
CA CYS A 286 -14.03 4.16 3.39
C CYS A 286 -13.15 3.49 2.34
N VAL A 287 -13.75 2.54 1.65
CA VAL A 287 -13.15 1.84 0.50
C VAL A 287 -13.83 2.35 -0.76
N TYR A 288 -13.04 2.60 -1.79
CA TYR A 288 -13.50 3.24 -3.02
C TYR A 288 -13.23 2.39 -4.24
N LYS A 289 -14.02 2.64 -5.28
CA LYS A 289 -13.83 2.04 -6.60
C LYS A 289 -14.09 3.12 -7.65
N PHE A 290 -13.16 3.30 -8.59
CA PHE A 290 -13.34 4.17 -9.75
C PHE A 290 -13.57 3.31 -10.97
N ILE A 291 -14.54 3.68 -11.81
CA ILE A 291 -14.78 2.99 -13.09
C ILE A 291 -14.73 4.05 -14.19
N SER A 292 -13.85 3.85 -15.16
CA SER A 292 -13.70 4.82 -16.25
C SER A 292 -14.93 4.85 -17.14
N LYS A 293 -15.14 6.00 -17.79
CA LYS A 293 -16.20 6.11 -18.78
C LYS A 293 -15.85 5.35 -20.06
N GLY A 294 -14.61 5.52 -20.52
CA GLY A 294 -14.15 4.86 -21.73
C GLY A 294 -13.57 3.48 -21.46
N LYS A 295 -13.21 2.79 -22.53
CA LYS A 295 -12.68 1.43 -22.45
C LYS A 295 -11.20 1.40 -22.77
N TYR A 296 -10.51 0.47 -22.15
CA TYR A 296 -9.10 0.24 -22.37
C TYR A 296 -8.85 -0.26 -23.79
N ASN A 297 -7.85 0.30 -24.44
CA ASN A 297 -7.44 -0.12 -25.78
C ASN A 297 -5.92 -0.26 -25.77
N PRO A 298 -5.40 -1.50 -25.76
CA PRO A 298 -3.95 -1.69 -25.69
C PRO A 298 -3.17 -0.95 -26.77
N ALA A 299 -3.77 -0.74 -27.94
CA ALA A 299 -3.09 -0.06 -29.04
C ALA A 299 -2.76 1.39 -28.72
N LEU A 300 -3.45 1.99 -27.74
CA LEU A 300 -3.21 3.39 -27.39
C LEU A 300 -2.04 3.58 -26.43
N GLY A 301 -1.53 2.49 -25.83
CA GLY A 301 -0.42 2.59 -24.90
C GLY A 301 -0.70 3.59 -23.80
N ARG A 302 0.26 4.48 -23.54
CA ARG A 302 0.15 5.45 -22.46
C ARG A 302 -1.01 6.43 -22.63
N ARG A 303 -1.53 6.62 -23.83
CA ARG A 303 -2.70 7.48 -24.03
C ARG A 303 -3.93 6.96 -23.27
N ASN A 304 -3.93 5.69 -22.85
CA ASN A 304 -4.98 5.17 -21.98
C ASN A 304 -5.05 5.89 -20.64
N SER A 305 -4.02 6.64 -20.28
CA SER A 305 -4.04 7.44 -19.05
C SER A 305 -5.26 8.37 -18.99
N ALA A 306 -5.76 8.80 -20.13
CA ALA A 306 -6.96 9.65 -20.17
C ALA A 306 -8.18 8.96 -19.56
N LEU A 307 -8.19 7.63 -19.49
CA LEU A 307 -9.28 6.91 -18.84
C LEU A 307 -9.38 7.21 -17.34
N LEU A 308 -8.29 7.64 -16.73
CA LEU A 308 -8.29 8.00 -15.31
C LEU A 308 -8.78 9.42 -15.06
N GLU A 309 -9.12 10.15 -16.12
CA GLU A 309 -9.55 11.54 -16.01
C GLU A 309 -11.07 11.70 -16.07
N ASP A 310 -11.79 10.65 -16.50
CA ASP A 310 -13.22 10.72 -16.74
C ASP A 310 -13.88 9.39 -16.40
N GLY A 311 -14.71 9.40 -15.40
CA GLY A 311 -15.41 8.20 -14.96
C GLY A 311 -16.21 8.51 -13.72
N THR A 312 -16.63 7.46 -13.02
CA THR A 312 -17.41 7.60 -11.80
C THR A 312 -16.66 6.99 -10.62
N LEU A 313 -16.60 7.74 -9.55
CA LEU A 313 -16.04 7.27 -8.29
C LEU A 313 -17.18 6.73 -7.43
N TYR A 314 -16.97 5.56 -6.84
CA TYR A 314 -17.95 4.90 -5.98
C TYR A 314 -17.34 4.65 -4.60
N VAL A 315 -18.20 4.55 -3.60
CA VAL A 315 -17.79 4.17 -2.25
C VAL A 315 -18.56 2.91 -1.86
N ALA A 316 -17.92 2.03 -1.09
CA ALA A 316 -18.54 0.78 -0.66
C ALA A 316 -19.54 1.04 0.45
N ASN A 317 -20.76 0.54 0.25
CA ASN A 317 -21.76 0.43 1.33
C ASN A 317 -21.87 -1.05 1.67
N LEU A 318 -21.23 -1.45 2.76
CA LEU A 318 -21.17 -2.86 3.13
C LEU A 318 -22.51 -3.42 3.58
N LYS A 319 -23.36 -2.57 4.16
CA LYS A 319 -24.68 -3.05 4.60
C LYS A 319 -25.52 -3.52 3.44
N SER A 320 -25.55 -2.75 2.37
CA SER A 320 -26.35 -3.09 1.20
C SER A 320 -25.60 -3.97 0.19
N GLY A 321 -24.28 -4.06 0.30
CA GLY A 321 -23.48 -4.75 -0.70
C GLY A 321 -23.45 -4.01 -2.02
N LYS A 322 -23.39 -2.69 -1.97
CA LYS A 322 -23.46 -1.86 -3.17
C LYS A 322 -22.34 -0.85 -3.22
N TRP A 323 -21.91 -0.55 -4.43
CA TRP A 323 -21.01 0.56 -4.72
C TRP A 323 -21.88 1.77 -5.02
N VAL A 324 -21.76 2.82 -4.21
CA VAL A 324 -22.61 4.01 -4.28
C VAL A 324 -21.87 5.14 -4.97
N PRO A 325 -22.43 5.77 -6.01
CA PRO A 325 -21.71 6.86 -6.69
C PRO A 325 -21.45 8.03 -5.75
N VAL A 326 -20.21 8.52 -5.78
CA VAL A 326 -19.80 9.71 -5.02
C VAL A 326 -19.83 10.86 -6.01
N THR A 327 -21.02 11.40 -6.23
CA THR A 327 -21.27 12.40 -7.24
C THR A 327 -21.92 13.62 -6.63
N ILE A 328 -21.77 14.75 -7.34
CA ILE A 328 -22.38 15.99 -6.87
C ILE A 328 -23.89 15.85 -6.71
N GLU A 329 -24.53 15.11 -7.61
CA GLU A 329 -25.98 14.89 -7.52
C GLU A 329 -26.34 14.16 -6.23
N ASN A 330 -25.62 13.09 -5.90
CA ASN A 330 -25.91 12.31 -4.70
C ASN A 330 -25.58 13.08 -3.42
N VAL A 331 -24.49 13.84 -3.44
CA VAL A 331 -24.13 14.66 -2.27
C VAL A 331 -25.21 15.72 -2.02
N ARG A 332 -25.63 16.43 -3.06
CA ARG A 332 -26.64 17.45 -2.91
C ARG A 332 -27.98 16.85 -2.47
N LYS A 333 -28.31 15.68 -2.98
CA LYS A 333 -29.52 14.99 -2.55
C LYS A 333 -29.47 14.63 -1.06
N ALA A 334 -28.30 14.16 -0.60
CA ALA A 334 -28.15 13.83 0.82
C ALA A 334 -28.29 15.04 1.74
N LEU A 335 -28.06 16.23 1.23
CA LEU A 335 -28.07 17.48 2.00
C LEU A 335 -29.30 18.33 1.73
N GLU A 336 -30.28 17.83 1.04
CA GLU A 336 -31.40 18.68 0.61
C GLU A 336 -32.16 19.36 1.75
N UNK A 337 -31.96 18.94 2.75
CA UNK A 337 -32.54 19.46 3.92
C UNK A 337 -31.61 20.27 4.70
N LYS A 338 -30.55 20.52 4.23
CA LYS A 338 -29.49 21.26 4.95
C LYS A 338 -28.90 22.36 4.07
N PRO A 339 -29.66 23.42 3.86
CA PRO A 339 -29.24 24.45 2.88
C PRO A 339 -27.90 25.08 3.17
N GLU A 340 -27.50 25.22 4.43
CA GLU A 340 -26.20 25.83 4.71
C GLU A 340 -25.06 24.91 4.28
N GLU A 341 -25.22 23.61 4.51
CA GLU A 341 -24.21 22.65 4.11
C GLU A 341 -24.13 22.51 2.58
N LEU A 342 -25.25 22.68 1.89
CA LEU A 342 -25.29 22.63 0.43
C LEU A 342 -24.36 23.67 -0.23
N LYS A 343 -24.12 24.77 0.44
CA LYS A 343 -23.32 25.87 -0.14
C LYS A 343 -21.89 25.44 -0.49
N LYS A 344 -21.41 24.43 0.17
CA LYS A 344 -20.05 23.92 -0.05
C LYS A 344 -19.94 23.11 -1.35
N TRP A 345 -21.05 22.56 -1.84
CA TRP A 345 -21.03 21.54 -2.88
C TRP A 345 -21.65 22.07 -4.18
N ASN A 346 -20.81 22.55 -5.08
CA ASN A 346 -21.28 23.22 -6.30
C ASN A 346 -21.01 22.44 -7.58
N HIS A 347 -19.94 21.65 -7.60
CA HIS A 347 -19.61 20.86 -8.79
C HIS A 347 -18.79 19.62 -8.37
N GLN A 348 -18.54 18.75 -9.33
CA GLN A 348 -17.84 17.50 -9.01
C GLN A 348 -16.43 17.73 -8.47
N GLY A 349 -15.79 18.85 -8.85
CA GLY A 349 -14.51 19.22 -8.28
C GLY A 349 -14.55 19.37 -6.76
N ASP A 350 -15.65 19.93 -6.23
CA ASP A 350 -15.79 20.00 -4.76
C ASP A 350 -15.91 18.62 -4.15
N VAL A 351 -16.61 17.72 -4.83
CA VAL A 351 -16.83 16.36 -4.32
C VAL A 351 -15.52 15.59 -4.25
N VAL A 352 -14.75 15.57 -5.33
CA VAL A 352 -13.50 14.81 -5.31
C VAL A 352 -12.46 15.44 -4.38
N THR A 353 -12.48 16.76 -4.23
CA THR A 353 -11.51 17.44 -3.35
C THR A 353 -11.83 17.19 -1.87
N ASN A 354 -13.12 17.03 -1.54
CA ASN A 354 -13.58 16.76 -0.18
C ASN A 354 -14.17 15.34 -0.11
N CYS A 355 -13.46 14.40 -0.68
CA CYS A 355 -13.99 13.07 -0.97
C CYS A 355 -14.34 12.29 0.29
N HIS A 356 -13.50 12.36 1.32
CA HIS A 356 -13.78 11.66 2.56
C HIS A 356 -15.15 12.04 3.12
N GLU A 357 -15.44 13.33 3.16
CA GLU A 357 -16.72 13.83 3.64
C GLU A 357 -17.84 13.43 2.69
N ALA A 358 -17.63 13.59 1.39
CA ALA A 358 -18.66 13.26 0.39
C ALA A 358 -19.06 11.78 0.47
N ALA A 359 -18.08 10.91 0.64
CA ALA A 359 -18.34 9.48 0.72
C ALA A 359 -19.24 9.13 1.91
N ARG A 360 -18.99 9.78 3.06
CA ARG A 360 -19.80 9.55 4.23
C ARG A 360 -21.23 10.05 4.01
N LEU A 361 -21.37 11.20 3.36
CA LEU A 361 -22.68 11.77 3.09
C LEU A 361 -23.55 10.86 2.21
N VAL A 362 -22.95 10.19 1.24
CA VAL A 362 -23.74 9.34 0.34
C VAL A 362 -23.91 7.90 0.88
N GLY A 363 -23.40 7.61 2.06
CA GLY A 363 -23.65 6.34 2.70
C GLY A 363 -22.52 5.35 2.69
N GLY A 364 -21.30 5.82 2.48
CA GLY A 364 -20.12 4.96 2.56
C GLY A 364 -19.96 4.37 3.96
N THR A 365 -19.55 3.12 4.04
CA THR A 365 -19.36 2.44 5.32
C THR A 365 -17.98 2.77 5.89
N PRO A 366 -17.89 3.32 7.11
CA PRO A 366 -16.59 3.50 7.75
C PRO A 366 -15.99 2.15 8.13
N THR A 367 -14.69 2.02 7.89
CA THR A 367 -13.98 0.77 8.16
C THR A 367 -12.72 1.03 8.99
N ASP A 368 -11.86 0.03 9.12
CA ASP A 368 -10.76 0.02 10.08
C ASP A 368 -9.43 0.25 9.39
N ARG A 369 -9.17 1.49 8.97
CA ARG A 369 -7.95 1.85 8.27
C ARG A 369 -7.75 0.96 7.05
N PRO A 370 -8.51 1.18 5.97
CA PRO A 370 -8.32 0.36 4.77
C PRO A 370 -7.00 0.73 4.11
N GLU A 371 -6.11 -0.25 4.06
CA GLU A 371 -4.79 -0.07 3.50
C GLU A 371 -4.76 -0.61 2.07
N ASP A 372 -3.80 -1.50 1.76
CA ASP A 372 -3.69 -2.03 0.41
C ASP A 372 -4.91 -2.84 -0.01
N ILE A 373 -5.24 -2.70 -1.27
CA ILE A 373 -6.26 -3.51 -1.94
C ILE A 373 -5.60 -4.14 -3.14
N GLU A 374 -5.82 -5.44 -3.34
CA GLU A 374 -5.29 -6.14 -4.51
C GLU A 374 -6.32 -7.08 -5.10
N ILE A 375 -6.23 -7.25 -6.40
CA ILE A 375 -7.12 -8.15 -7.15
C ILE A 375 -6.40 -9.48 -7.34
N SER A 376 -7.03 -10.58 -6.95
CA SER A 376 -6.41 -11.89 -7.10
C SER A 376 -6.28 -12.26 -8.57
N PRO A 377 -5.07 -12.59 -9.03
CA PRO A 377 -4.93 -13.05 -10.41
C PRO A 377 -5.50 -14.46 -10.60
N PHE A 378 -5.78 -15.14 -9.50
CA PHE A 378 -6.28 -16.51 -9.57
C PHE A 378 -7.77 -16.56 -9.87
N ASP A 379 -8.58 -15.70 -9.23
CA ASP A 379 -10.04 -15.80 -9.37
C ASP A 379 -10.75 -14.46 -9.44
N ASN A 380 -10.01 -13.38 -9.55
CA ASN A 380 -10.57 -12.03 -9.70
C ASN A 380 -11.32 -11.51 -8.47
N THR A 381 -11.14 -12.15 -7.31
CA THR A 381 -11.67 -11.60 -6.08
C THR A 381 -10.74 -10.51 -5.54
N VAL A 382 -11.25 -9.65 -4.67
CA VAL A 382 -10.53 -8.45 -4.25
C VAL A 382 -10.27 -8.52 -2.76
N PHE A 383 -9.01 -8.32 -2.36
CA PHE A 383 -8.59 -8.41 -0.96
C PHE A 383 -8.22 -7.04 -0.44
N ILE A 384 -8.65 -6.73 0.78
CA ILE A 384 -8.42 -5.42 1.41
C ILE A 384 -7.82 -5.64 2.79
N CYS A 385 -6.66 -5.00 3.05
CA CYS A 385 -6.11 -4.97 4.40
C CYS A 385 -6.78 -3.88 5.22
N HIS A 386 -7.11 -4.22 6.46
CA HIS A 386 -7.53 -3.27 7.48
C HIS A 386 -6.53 -3.38 8.62
N THR A 387 -5.70 -2.36 8.79
CA THR A 387 -4.55 -2.48 9.69
C THR A 387 -4.97 -2.57 11.15
N ASN A 388 -5.83 -1.68 11.59
CA ASN A 388 -6.36 -1.74 12.95
C ASN A 388 -7.39 -0.63 13.15
N ASN A 389 -8.13 -0.71 14.25
CA ASN A 389 -8.96 0.41 14.71
C ASN A 389 -9.20 0.18 16.20
N ASP A 390 -8.35 0.74 17.02
CA ASP A 390 -8.42 0.52 18.47
C ASP A 390 -9.70 1.10 19.08
N SER A 391 -10.30 2.10 18.47
CA SER A 391 -11.57 2.63 18.97
C SER A 391 -12.71 1.63 18.86
N HIS A 392 -12.56 0.62 18.00
CA HIS A 392 -13.53 -0.48 17.87
C HIS A 392 -13.00 -1.78 18.45
N GLY A 393 -11.83 -1.73 19.09
CA GLY A 393 -11.24 -2.93 19.64
C GLY A 393 -10.58 -3.84 18.63
N ASN A 394 -10.46 -3.39 17.39
CA ASN A 394 -9.78 -4.18 16.35
C ASN A 394 -8.29 -3.85 16.40
N ILE A 395 -7.59 -4.48 17.33
CA ILE A 395 -6.20 -4.14 17.60
C ILE A 395 -5.26 -4.71 16.55
N HIS A 396 -5.58 -5.91 16.03
CA HIS A 396 -4.65 -6.63 15.16
C HIS A 396 -5.05 -6.63 13.69
N GLY A 397 -6.19 -6.00 13.36
CA GLY A 397 -6.60 -5.88 11.97
C GLY A 397 -7.14 -7.17 11.36
N HIS A 398 -7.49 -7.06 10.08
CA HIS A 398 -8.05 -8.20 9.35
C HIS A 398 -7.92 -7.95 7.86
N ILE A 399 -8.22 -8.99 7.08
CA ILE A 399 -8.22 -8.93 5.62
C ILE A 399 -9.61 -9.31 5.14
N THR A 400 -10.23 -8.41 4.39
CA THR A 400 -11.56 -8.62 3.80
C THR A 400 -11.40 -9.12 2.37
N ARG A 401 -12.31 -9.99 1.94
CA ARG A 401 -12.35 -10.48 0.56
C ARG A 401 -13.69 -10.14 -0.05
N ILE A 402 -13.66 -9.45 -1.19
CA ILE A 402 -14.87 -9.03 -1.90
C ILE A 402 -15.08 -9.92 -3.11
N PHE A 403 -16.35 -10.32 -3.31
CA PHE A 403 -16.80 -11.09 -4.46
C PHE A 403 -17.75 -10.20 -5.25
N GLU A 404 -17.27 -9.68 -6.37
CA GLU A 404 -18.10 -8.82 -7.21
C GLU A 404 -19.19 -9.64 -7.90
N ALA A 405 -20.35 -9.05 -8.07
CA ALA A 405 -21.45 -9.74 -8.77
C ALA A 405 -20.98 -10.19 -10.16
N ASP A 406 -21.34 -11.43 -10.52
CA ASP A 406 -20.95 -12.03 -11.80
C ASP A 406 -19.45 -12.06 -12.03
N ASN A 407 -18.69 -11.96 -10.96
CA ASN A 407 -17.22 -11.91 -11.03
C ASN A 407 -16.73 -10.79 -11.95
N ASP A 408 -17.48 -9.69 -12.01
CA ASP A 408 -17.20 -8.54 -12.86
C ASP A 408 -16.69 -7.39 -12.01
N LEU A 409 -15.45 -6.98 -12.22
CA LEU A 409 -14.89 -5.86 -11.43
C LEU A 409 -15.67 -4.57 -11.64
N GLY A 410 -16.41 -4.46 -12.76
CA GLY A 410 -17.26 -3.30 -13.01
C GLY A 410 -18.63 -3.38 -12.36
N ALA A 411 -18.92 -4.43 -11.60
CA ALA A 411 -20.23 -4.58 -10.98
C ALA A 411 -20.46 -3.51 -9.91
N LEU A 412 -21.73 -3.21 -9.66
CA LEU A 412 -22.11 -2.26 -8.63
C LEU A 412 -22.71 -2.93 -7.41
N GLU A 413 -22.69 -4.26 -7.37
CA GLU A 413 -23.11 -5.04 -6.21
C GLU A 413 -22.06 -6.10 -5.91
N PHE A 414 -21.92 -6.43 -4.63
CA PHE A 414 -20.93 -7.39 -4.19
C PHE A 414 -21.34 -8.09 -2.90
N ASP A 415 -20.71 -9.22 -2.65
CA ASP A 415 -20.69 -9.86 -1.35
C ASP A 415 -19.29 -9.77 -0.78
N PHE A 416 -19.15 -10.03 0.51
CA PHE A 416 -17.83 -10.02 1.12
C PHE A 416 -17.78 -10.97 2.31
N GLU A 417 -16.57 -11.30 2.69
CA GLU A 417 -16.30 -12.09 3.89
C GLU A 417 -15.01 -11.58 4.52
N ILE A 418 -14.80 -11.94 5.78
CA ILE A 418 -13.48 -11.71 6.38
C ILE A 418 -12.65 -12.95 6.05
N PHE A 419 -11.57 -12.72 5.30
CA PHE A 419 -10.72 -13.81 4.85
C PHE A 419 -9.78 -14.28 5.95
N ALA A 420 -9.20 -13.33 6.71
CA ALA A 420 -8.28 -13.65 7.79
C ALA A 420 -8.30 -12.52 8.80
N ALA A 421 -8.13 -12.85 10.07
CA ALA A 421 -8.06 -11.85 11.14
C ALA A 421 -6.73 -11.96 11.86
N GLY A 422 -6.15 -10.81 12.19
CA GLY A 422 -4.93 -10.78 12.97
C GLY A 422 -5.18 -11.24 14.40
N GLY A 423 -4.10 -11.63 15.07
CA GLY A 423 -4.17 -12.08 16.45
C GLY A 423 -3.16 -13.16 16.74
N ARG A 424 -3.13 -13.57 18.00
CA ARG A 424 -2.16 -14.59 18.43
C ARG A 424 -2.34 -15.91 17.69
N GLN A 425 -3.58 -16.30 17.44
CA GLN A 425 -3.84 -17.58 16.77
C GLN A 425 -3.36 -17.58 15.33
N SER A 426 -3.61 -16.50 14.61
CA SER A 426 -3.21 -16.43 13.20
C SER A 426 -1.72 -16.12 13.05
N GLY A 427 -1.13 -15.48 14.05
CA GLY A 427 0.29 -15.22 14.06
C GLY A 427 0.73 -13.91 13.45
N PHE A 428 -0.19 -13.07 12.99
CA PHE A 428 0.16 -11.76 12.44
C PHE A 428 -0.70 -10.66 13.04
N SER A 429 -0.22 -9.44 12.93
CA SER A 429 -0.95 -8.26 13.39
C SER A 429 -0.69 -7.10 12.44
N SER A 430 -1.71 -6.27 12.25
CA SER A 430 -1.58 -5.02 11.52
C SER A 430 -1.19 -5.22 10.05
N PRO A 431 -2.00 -5.98 9.29
CA PRO A 431 -1.69 -6.20 7.88
C PRO A 431 -1.78 -4.88 7.12
N ASP A 432 -0.85 -4.69 6.19
CA ASP A 432 -0.72 -3.42 5.49
C ASP A 432 -0.68 -3.62 3.98
N ASN A 433 0.49 -3.87 3.41
CA ASN A 433 0.59 -4.03 1.96
C ASN A 433 0.41 -5.49 1.54
N LEU A 434 -0.07 -5.65 0.33
CA LEU A 434 -0.35 -6.97 -0.25
C LEU A 434 0.36 -7.12 -1.58
N ALA A 435 0.69 -8.36 -1.92
CA ALA A 435 1.06 -8.72 -3.28
C ALA A 435 0.59 -10.14 -3.51
N PHE A 436 0.27 -10.46 -4.76
CA PHE A 436 -0.06 -11.83 -5.14
C PHE A 436 1.06 -12.43 -5.93
N ASP A 437 1.30 -13.72 -5.73
CA ASP A 437 2.09 -14.46 -6.70
C ASP A 437 1.14 -15.07 -7.73
N SER A 438 1.69 -15.68 -8.77
CA SER A 438 0.88 -16.17 -9.88
C SER A 438 0.01 -17.36 -9.50
N ASN A 439 0.27 -17.97 -8.36
CA ASN A 439 -0.56 -19.07 -7.86
C ASN A 439 -1.67 -18.58 -6.93
N GLY A 440 -1.80 -17.28 -6.78
CA GLY A 440 -2.85 -16.72 -5.96
C GLY A 440 -2.57 -16.74 -4.47
N ASN A 441 -1.33 -16.95 -4.07
CA ASN A 441 -0.97 -16.80 -2.66
C ASN A 441 -0.84 -15.32 -2.33
N LEU A 442 -1.34 -14.95 -1.18
CA LEU A 442 -1.33 -13.55 -0.73
C LEU A 442 -0.09 -13.33 0.15
N TRP A 443 0.73 -12.38 -0.26
CA TRP A 443 1.91 -11.97 0.50
C TRP A 443 1.56 -10.70 1.23
N VAL A 444 1.71 -10.72 2.57
CA VAL A 444 1.21 -9.64 3.42
C VAL A 444 2.34 -9.13 4.31
N VAL A 445 2.62 -7.85 4.26
CA VAL A 445 3.55 -7.23 5.21
C VAL A 445 2.78 -6.61 6.35
N THR A 446 3.43 -6.44 7.50
CA THR A 446 2.77 -5.90 8.68
C THR A 446 3.37 -4.56 9.08
N ASP A 447 2.53 -3.76 9.73
CA ASP A 447 2.89 -2.42 10.19
C ASP A 447 2.41 -2.21 11.62
N ILE A 448 2.97 -2.98 12.55
CA ILE A 448 2.81 -2.66 13.97
C ILE A 448 3.63 -1.39 14.20
N SER A 449 3.02 -0.35 14.76
CA SER A 449 3.74 0.91 14.93
C SER A 449 4.99 0.70 15.79
N SER A 450 6.04 1.43 15.47
CA SER A 450 7.34 1.24 16.14
C SER A 450 7.24 1.39 17.64
N SER A 451 6.36 2.27 18.12
CA SER A 451 6.18 2.47 19.56
C SER A 451 5.48 1.30 20.24
N SER A 452 4.81 0.44 19.49
CA SER A 452 4.08 -0.72 20.02
C SER A 452 4.81 -2.05 19.83
N GLN A 453 5.79 -2.08 18.96
CA GLN A 453 6.50 -3.33 18.68
C GLN A 453 7.15 -3.89 19.94
N ASN A 454 7.01 -5.20 20.13
CA ASN A 454 7.60 -5.91 21.25
C ASN A 454 7.06 -5.47 22.61
N LYS A 455 5.86 -4.88 22.62
CA LYS A 455 5.24 -4.38 23.85
C LYS A 455 3.79 -4.81 23.95
N GLY A 456 3.32 -5.01 25.18
CA GLY A 456 1.91 -5.27 25.45
C GLY A 456 1.34 -6.39 24.62
N VAL A 457 0.19 -6.16 24.02
CA VAL A 457 -0.52 -7.16 23.22
C VAL A 457 0.21 -7.50 21.92
N HIS A 458 1.18 -6.69 21.51
CA HIS A 458 1.94 -6.94 20.30
C HIS A 458 3.23 -7.74 20.55
N LYS A 459 3.52 -8.03 21.80
CA LYS A 459 4.80 -8.65 22.19
C LYS A 459 5.07 -9.96 21.49
N THR A 460 4.04 -10.76 21.29
CA THR A 460 4.20 -12.09 20.69
C THR A 460 4.62 -12.04 19.22
N PHE A 461 4.33 -10.94 18.52
CA PHE A 461 4.66 -10.83 17.09
C PHE A 461 6.09 -10.38 16.83
N MET A 462 6.69 -9.73 17.82
CA MET A 462 8.06 -9.21 17.74
C MET A 462 8.18 -8.16 16.63
N ASN A 463 9.24 -8.18 15.81
CA ASN A 463 9.40 -7.19 14.75
C ASN A 463 8.40 -7.44 13.63
N ASN A 464 8.12 -6.40 12.85
CA ASN A 464 7.23 -6.54 11.70
C ASN A 464 7.76 -7.58 10.72
N GLY A 465 6.87 -8.19 9.98
CA GLY A 465 7.22 -9.29 9.12
C GLY A 465 6.48 -9.31 7.80
N LEU A 466 6.80 -10.34 7.03
CA LEU A 466 6.15 -10.66 5.77
C LEU A 466 5.61 -12.07 5.89
N PHE A 467 4.34 -12.25 5.55
CA PHE A 467 3.63 -13.51 5.70
C PHE A 467 3.06 -13.94 4.36
N VAL A 468 2.92 -15.24 4.17
CA VAL A 468 2.28 -15.81 2.99
C VAL A 468 1.03 -16.54 3.44
N ILE A 469 -0.10 -16.23 2.80
CA ILE A 469 -1.39 -16.82 3.14
C ILE A 469 -2.01 -17.38 1.85
N PRO A 470 -2.08 -18.71 1.71
CA PRO A 470 -2.76 -19.28 0.55
C PRO A 470 -4.24 -18.87 0.55
N THR A 471 -4.76 -18.56 -0.63
CA THR A 471 -6.16 -18.15 -0.75
C THR A 471 -7.07 -19.27 -1.25
N HIS A 472 -6.50 -20.42 -1.50
CA HIS A 472 -7.26 -21.60 -1.94
C HIS A 472 -6.48 -22.85 -1.54
N GLY A 473 -7.13 -23.99 -1.66
CA GLY A 473 -6.52 -25.28 -1.34
C GLY A 473 -6.59 -25.60 0.14
N PRO A 474 -5.94 -26.70 0.56
CA PRO A 474 -6.09 -27.16 1.95
C PRO A 474 -5.43 -26.24 2.97
N SER A 475 -4.50 -25.41 2.56
CA SER A 475 -3.84 -24.47 3.48
C SER A 475 -4.44 -23.07 3.43
N LYS A 476 -5.60 -22.92 2.80
CA LYS A 476 -6.28 -21.63 2.69
C LYS A 476 -6.38 -20.94 4.04
N GLY A 477 -5.96 -19.69 4.10
CA GLY A 477 -6.09 -18.88 5.31
C GLY A 477 -4.99 -19.06 6.34
N VAL A 478 -4.06 -20.00 6.12
CA VAL A 478 -2.97 -20.25 7.07
C VAL A 478 -1.84 -19.27 6.79
N ALA A 479 -1.51 -18.44 7.78
CA ALA A 479 -0.44 -17.45 7.62
C ALA A 479 0.90 -18.09 8.00
N LEU A 480 1.86 -18.03 7.09
CA LEU A 480 3.19 -18.59 7.28
C LEU A 480 4.19 -17.46 7.20
N GLN A 481 5.03 -17.29 8.22
CA GLN A 481 5.96 -16.16 8.23
C GLN A 481 7.16 -16.44 7.32
N PHE A 482 7.40 -15.52 6.39
CA PHE A 482 8.51 -15.60 5.45
C PHE A 482 9.67 -14.71 5.87
N ALA A 483 9.41 -13.54 6.44
CA ALA A 483 10.49 -12.62 6.79
C ALA A 483 10.19 -11.90 8.09
N SER A 484 11.27 -11.47 8.76
CA SER A 484 11.19 -10.59 9.91
C SER A 484 12.15 -9.43 9.68
N GLY A 485 11.68 -8.21 9.88
CA GLY A 485 12.49 -7.02 9.60
C GLY A 485 13.35 -6.55 10.75
N PRO A 486 14.23 -5.59 10.46
CA PRO A 486 15.05 -4.98 11.51
C PRO A 486 14.25 -4.27 12.58
N VAL A 487 14.96 -3.81 13.60
CA VAL A 487 14.34 -3.15 14.76
C VAL A 487 13.54 -1.92 14.35
N GLU A 488 12.29 -1.88 14.78
CA GLU A 488 11.37 -0.75 14.64
C GLU A 488 10.95 -0.44 13.21
N CYS A 489 11.36 -1.26 12.23
CA CYS A 489 10.97 -0.99 10.86
C CYS A 489 9.54 -1.46 10.59
N GLU A 490 9.04 -1.00 9.47
CA GLU A 490 7.89 -1.53 8.79
C GLU A 490 8.44 -2.20 7.53
N LEU A 491 7.86 -3.33 7.12
CA LEU A 491 8.17 -3.90 5.82
C LEU A 491 7.07 -3.46 4.86
N THR A 492 7.43 -3.03 3.65
CA THR A 492 6.46 -2.48 2.72
C THR A 492 6.83 -2.83 1.29
N GLY A 493 5.91 -2.56 0.38
CA GLY A 493 6.18 -2.56 -1.04
C GLY A 493 6.65 -3.85 -1.66
N PRO A 494 6.09 -5.01 -1.27
CA PRO A 494 6.50 -6.25 -1.92
C PRO A 494 6.09 -6.24 -3.40
N PHE A 495 7.05 -6.56 -4.28
CA PHE A 495 6.79 -6.53 -5.72
C PHE A 495 7.68 -7.57 -6.40
N PHE A 496 7.06 -8.54 -7.06
CA PHE A 496 7.79 -9.61 -7.75
C PHE A 496 8.21 -9.17 -9.15
N THR A 497 9.36 -9.67 -9.60
CA THR A 497 9.66 -9.63 -11.03
C THR A 497 8.64 -10.50 -11.78
N PRO A 498 8.47 -10.30 -13.09
CA PRO A 498 7.45 -11.09 -13.79
C PRO A 498 7.65 -12.60 -13.70
N ASP A 499 8.90 -13.08 -13.60
CA ASP A 499 9.16 -14.52 -13.44
C ASP A 499 9.09 -14.97 -11.98
N GLU A 500 8.86 -14.04 -11.06
CA GLU A 500 8.74 -14.31 -9.62
C GLU A 500 9.99 -14.96 -9.00
N ARG A 501 11.15 -14.76 -9.62
CA ARG A 501 12.39 -15.24 -9.05
C ARG A 501 13.05 -14.24 -8.12
N THR A 502 12.57 -13.00 -8.15
CA THR A 502 13.04 -11.94 -7.26
C THR A 502 11.83 -11.22 -6.66
N LEU A 503 11.92 -10.95 -5.37
CA LEU A 503 10.93 -10.13 -4.66
C LEU A 503 11.64 -8.88 -4.16
N PHE A 504 11.19 -7.71 -4.64
CA PHE A 504 11.65 -6.43 -4.08
C PHE A 504 10.81 -6.12 -2.86
N LEU A 505 11.44 -5.56 -1.84
CA LEU A 505 10.78 -5.27 -0.58
C LEU A 505 11.48 -4.07 0.05
N SER A 506 10.70 -3.17 0.65
CA SER A 506 11.26 -2.02 1.36
C SER A 506 11.32 -2.30 2.84
N VAL A 507 12.43 -1.87 3.44
CA VAL A 507 12.61 -1.80 4.89
C VAL A 507 12.46 -0.32 5.23
N GLN A 508 11.29 0.04 5.76
CA GLN A 508 10.98 1.44 6.03
C GLN A 508 11.32 1.78 7.48
N HIS A 509 11.92 2.92 7.67
CA HIS A 509 12.25 3.54 8.96
C HIS A 509 12.86 2.59 10.02
N PRO A 510 13.91 1.83 9.68
CA PRO A 510 14.59 1.08 10.74
C PRO A 510 15.13 2.06 11.76
N GLY A 511 14.99 1.72 13.05
CA GLY A 511 15.45 2.60 14.10
C GLY A 511 14.60 3.82 14.33
N GLU A 512 13.33 3.77 13.99
CA GLU A 512 12.44 4.94 14.04
C GLU A 512 12.37 5.60 15.43
N GLU A 513 12.51 4.81 16.50
CA GLU A 513 12.42 5.35 17.85
C GLU A 513 13.73 5.97 18.35
N THR A 514 14.74 6.07 17.50
CA THR A 514 16.00 6.70 17.86
C THR A 514 15.77 8.15 18.26
N LYS A 515 16.31 8.54 19.43
CA LYS A 515 16.20 9.92 19.93
C LYS A 515 17.53 10.66 19.89
N ASP A 516 18.63 9.93 19.82
CA ASP A 516 19.97 10.47 19.88
C ASP A 516 20.80 9.80 18.80
N LEU A 517 21.30 10.57 17.86
CA LEU A 517 22.07 10.04 16.75
C LEU A 517 23.33 9.26 17.18
N ALA A 518 23.83 9.57 18.37
CA ALA A 518 24.97 8.83 18.90
C ALA A 518 24.58 7.42 19.38
N ASN A 519 23.29 7.17 19.60
CA ASN A 519 22.80 5.91 20.10
C ASN A 519 21.60 5.44 19.29
N PRO A 520 21.82 5.09 18.04
CA PRO A 520 20.69 4.64 17.21
C PRO A 520 20.16 3.29 17.68
N THR A 521 18.85 3.10 17.54
CA THR A 521 18.22 1.84 17.95
C THR A 521 18.36 0.77 16.88
N SER A 522 18.77 1.16 15.68
CA SER A 522 19.08 0.24 14.60
C SER A 522 20.21 0.84 13.77
N ARG A 523 21.02 -0.01 13.17
CA ARG A 523 22.02 0.43 12.20
C ARG A 523 21.83 -0.28 10.85
N TRP A 524 20.68 -0.93 10.69
CA TRP A 524 20.42 -1.64 9.44
C TRP A 524 20.58 -0.67 8.26
N PRO A 525 21.22 -1.03 7.16
CA PRO A 525 21.70 -2.36 6.76
C PRO A 525 23.10 -2.73 7.22
N HIS A 526 23.60 -2.10 8.26
CA HIS A 526 24.87 -2.48 8.89
C HIS A 526 26.08 -2.34 7.95
N ARG A 527 26.10 -1.29 7.16
CA ARG A 527 27.24 -1.05 6.28
C ARG A 527 28.49 -0.79 7.09
N PRO A 528 29.62 -1.34 6.67
CA PRO A 528 30.86 -1.10 7.42
C PRO A 528 31.14 0.39 7.60
N GLY A 529 31.42 0.78 8.85
CA GLY A 529 31.72 2.17 9.17
C GLY A 529 30.54 3.10 9.23
N ASP A 530 29.34 2.61 8.98
CA ASP A 530 28.14 3.44 8.99
C ASP A 530 27.50 3.41 10.38
N ALA A 531 27.26 4.59 10.94
CA ALA A 531 26.75 4.71 12.30
C ALA A 531 25.24 4.88 12.37
N LYS A 532 24.55 4.90 11.24
CA LYS A 532 23.11 5.17 11.25
C LYS A 532 22.32 4.10 10.51
N ALA A 533 21.01 4.11 10.79
CA ALA A 533 20.09 3.27 10.04
C ALA A 533 19.70 3.97 8.74
N ARG A 534 19.35 3.18 7.72
CA ARG A 534 18.92 3.73 6.43
C ARG A 534 17.74 2.93 5.93
N ALA A 535 16.62 3.60 5.68
CA ALA A 535 15.52 2.96 4.96
C ALA A 535 16.04 2.56 3.57
N GLY A 536 15.62 1.41 3.08
CA GLY A 536 16.13 0.95 1.81
C GLY A 536 15.29 -0.14 1.19
N VAL A 537 15.69 -0.52 -0.02
CA VAL A 537 15.01 -1.55 -0.79
C VAL A 537 15.95 -2.73 -0.95
N VAL A 538 15.41 -3.91 -0.71
CA VAL A 538 16.17 -5.15 -0.91
C VAL A 538 15.58 -5.94 -2.08
N ALA A 539 16.42 -6.75 -2.71
CA ALA A 539 16.02 -7.75 -3.68
C ALA A 539 16.24 -9.11 -3.04
N ILE A 540 15.17 -9.84 -2.86
CA ILE A 540 15.21 -11.16 -2.23
C ILE A 540 15.20 -12.22 -3.33
N THR A 541 16.16 -13.14 -3.29
CA THR A 541 16.25 -14.23 -4.25
C THR A 541 16.34 -15.56 -3.53
N GLY A 542 16.22 -16.62 -4.31
CA GLY A 542 16.20 -17.99 -3.75
C GLY A 542 14.92 -18.72 -4.09
N PHE A 543 13.98 -18.04 -4.72
CA PHE A 543 12.71 -18.65 -5.13
C PHE A 543 12.96 -19.73 -6.18
N ARG A 544 12.32 -20.88 -6.01
CA ARG A 544 12.42 -22.00 -6.92
C ARG A 544 11.02 -22.44 -7.29
N PHE A 545 10.80 -22.59 -8.56
CA PHE A 545 9.51 -23.00 -9.07
C PHE A 545 9.64 -24.39 -9.63
N GLY A 546 8.74 -25.26 -9.25
CA GLY A 546 8.79 -26.61 -9.69
C GLY A 546 8.69 -26.69 -11.21
N GLY A 547 9.57 -27.42 -11.81
CA GLY A 547 9.56 -27.62 -13.23
C GLY A 547 8.47 -28.59 -13.63
#